data_12d0dfe599c6904208733a411f3d845f
#
_entry.id   12d0dfe599c6904208733a411f3d845f
#
_cell.length_a   1.000
_cell.length_b   1.000
_cell.length_c   1.000
_cell.angle_alpha   90.00
_cell.angle_beta   90.00
_cell.angle_gamma   90.00
#
_symmetry.space_group_name_H-M   'P 1'
#
loop_
_entity.id
_entity.type
_entity.pdbx_description
1 polymer ?
#
loop_
_entity_poly.entity_id
_entity_poly.type
_entity_poly.pdbx_seq_one_letter_code
_entity_poly.pdbx_strand_id
1 'polypeptide(L)' 'MSVEAQMGRDPDQLILETQAAEIMCQSVRTLQKWRVTGFGPHFYKIGRSVRYKRSEVIDWIDARRMAHTSAA' A
#
# COMPACT_ATOMS: atom_id res chain seq x y z
N MET A 1 22.76 -13.84 -5.36
CA MET A 1 21.72 -12.85 -5.63
C MET A 1 20.83 -12.71 -4.42
N SER A 2 20.49 -11.49 -4.10
CA SER A 2 19.68 -11.23 -2.92
C SER A 2 18.20 -11.39 -3.22
N VAL A 3 17.53 -12.22 -2.45
CA VAL A 3 16.08 -12.37 -2.55
C VAL A 3 15.40 -11.03 -2.24
N GLU A 4 15.97 -10.28 -1.32
CA GLU A 4 15.42 -8.99 -0.93
C GLU A 4 15.40 -7.99 -2.07
N ALA A 5 16.43 -8.02 -2.92
CA ALA A 5 16.50 -7.11 -4.05
C ALA A 5 15.38 -7.37 -5.05
N GLN A 6 14.90 -8.61 -5.12
CA GLN A 6 13.80 -8.96 -6.00
C GLN A 6 12.45 -8.70 -5.36
N MET A 7 12.38 -8.87 -4.05
CA MET A 7 11.13 -8.76 -3.32
C MET A 7 10.48 -7.40 -3.49
N GLY A 8 11.26 -6.34 -3.50
CA GLY A 8 10.72 -5.00 -3.62
C GLY A 8 10.24 -4.64 -5.03
N ARG A 9 10.51 -5.49 -6.01
CA ARG A 9 10.21 -5.21 -7.41
C ARG A 9 9.06 -6.03 -7.97
N ASP A 10 8.69 -7.09 -7.29
CA ASP A 10 7.62 -7.95 -7.76
C ASP A 10 6.28 -7.29 -7.44
N PRO A 11 5.50 -6.93 -8.47
CA PRO A 11 4.22 -6.26 -8.23
C PRO A 11 3.21 -7.13 -7.49
N ASP A 12 3.34 -8.45 -7.60
CA ASP A 12 2.41 -9.36 -6.93
C ASP A 12 2.88 -9.75 -5.55
N GLN A 13 3.99 -9.21 -5.10
CA GLN A 13 4.52 -9.55 -3.81
C GLN A 13 3.77 -8.86 -2.69
N LEU A 14 3.59 -9.60 -1.61
CA LEU A 14 3.08 -9.01 -0.38
C LEU A 14 4.18 -8.21 0.29
N ILE A 15 3.82 -7.04 0.77
CA ILE A 15 4.76 -6.14 1.42
C ILE A 15 4.27 -5.81 2.83
N LEU A 16 5.18 -5.34 3.64
CA LEU A 16 4.88 -4.93 5.01
C LEU A 16 4.05 -3.65 5.00
N GLU A 17 3.29 -3.42 6.06
CA GLU A 17 2.53 -2.18 6.16
C GLU A 17 3.44 -0.96 6.18
N THR A 18 4.65 -1.10 6.72
CA THR A 18 5.63 0.00 6.70
C THR A 18 6.04 0.34 5.27
N GLN A 19 6.22 -0.69 4.44
CA GLN A 19 6.57 -0.49 3.04
C GLN A 19 5.40 0.12 2.27
N ALA A 20 4.19 -0.34 2.54
CA ALA A 20 3.01 0.23 1.90
C ALA A 20 2.85 1.70 2.27
N ALA A 21 3.04 2.03 3.54
CA ALA A 21 2.97 3.41 4.00
C ALA A 21 4.00 4.27 3.29
N GLU A 22 5.20 3.75 3.12
CA GLU A 22 6.27 4.45 2.44
C GLU A 22 5.90 4.75 0.99
N ILE A 23 5.38 3.75 0.29
CA ILE A 23 4.95 3.92 -1.11
C ILE A 23 3.87 4.99 -1.21
N MET A 24 2.96 5.00 -0.25
CA MET A 24 1.84 5.93 -0.25
C MET A 24 2.16 7.28 0.37
N CYS A 25 3.38 7.43 0.91
CA CYS A 25 3.79 8.63 1.61
C CYS A 25 2.85 8.95 2.78
N GLN A 26 2.41 7.91 3.46
CA GLN A 26 1.52 8.03 4.61
C GLN A 26 2.19 7.41 5.82
N SER A 27 1.67 7.68 6.99
CA SER A 27 2.16 7.03 8.20
C SER A 27 1.50 5.65 8.36
N VAL A 28 2.20 4.76 9.05
CA VAL A 28 1.64 3.46 9.40
C VAL A 28 0.35 3.64 10.20
N ARG A 29 0.31 4.62 11.06
CA ARG A 29 -0.86 4.91 11.87
C ARG A 29 -2.07 5.23 10.99
N THR A 30 -1.85 5.98 9.92
CA THR A 30 -2.91 6.30 8.98
C THR A 30 -3.46 5.03 8.33
N LEU A 31 -2.57 4.14 7.92
CA LEU A 31 -3.00 2.88 7.32
C LEU A 31 -3.79 2.03 8.31
N GLN A 32 -3.36 2.01 9.56
CA GLN A 32 -4.08 1.27 10.59
C GLN A 32 -5.48 1.82 10.78
N LYS A 33 -5.62 3.12 10.78
CA LYS A 33 -6.91 3.77 10.90
C LYS A 33 -7.79 3.44 9.70
N TRP A 34 -7.21 3.46 8.51
CA TRP A 34 -7.96 3.16 7.29
C TRP A 34 -8.49 1.74 7.29
N ARG A 35 -7.73 0.78 7.82
CA ARG A 35 -8.21 -0.59 7.90
C ARG A 35 -9.46 -0.71 8.78
N VAL A 36 -9.52 0.10 9.82
CA VAL A 36 -10.69 0.10 10.70
C VAL A 36 -11.89 0.73 10.03
N THR A 37 -11.68 1.80 9.28
CA THR A 37 -12.77 2.54 8.65
C THR A 37 -13.19 1.97 7.30
N GLY A 38 -12.43 1.01 6.76
CA GLY A 38 -12.74 0.42 5.47
C GLY A 38 -12.27 1.25 4.30
N PHE A 39 -11.34 2.16 4.54
CA PHE A 39 -10.76 3.01 3.50
C PHE A 39 -9.36 2.50 3.16
N GLY A 40 -8.83 2.91 2.01
CA GLY A 40 -7.49 2.54 1.61
C GLY A 40 -7.47 1.28 0.75
N PRO A 41 -6.26 0.87 0.35
CA PRO A 41 -6.13 -0.30 -0.51
C PRO A 41 -6.46 -1.58 0.25
N HIS A 42 -6.72 -2.64 -0.50
CA HIS A 42 -6.94 -3.96 0.08
C HIS A 42 -5.73 -4.40 0.88
N PHE A 43 -5.99 -5.16 1.91
CA PHE A 43 -4.92 -5.71 2.72
C PHE A 43 -5.21 -7.17 3.02
N TYR A 44 -4.17 -7.89 3.44
CA TYR A 44 -4.24 -9.31 3.74
C TYR A 44 -3.88 -9.51 5.19
N LYS A 45 -4.70 -10.24 5.90
CA LYS A 45 -4.41 -10.59 7.28
C LYS A 45 -4.06 -12.06 7.32
N ILE A 46 -2.79 -12.33 7.56
CA ILE A 46 -2.27 -13.69 7.58
C ILE A 46 -1.84 -13.99 9.02
N GLY A 47 -2.69 -14.73 9.73
CA GLY A 47 -2.50 -14.89 11.15
C GLY A 47 -2.65 -13.54 11.83
N ARG A 48 -1.60 -13.08 12.49
CA ARG A 48 -1.58 -11.77 13.12
C ARG A 48 -0.86 -10.72 12.30
N SER A 49 -0.39 -11.11 11.13
CA SER A 49 0.38 -10.22 10.28
C SER A 49 -0.52 -9.53 9.27
N VAL A 50 -0.28 -8.25 9.05
CA VAL A 50 -0.97 -7.49 8.02
C VAL A 50 0.01 -7.26 6.89
N ARG A 51 -0.43 -7.53 5.68
CA ARG A 51 0.37 -7.36 4.48
C ARG A 51 -0.47 -6.68 3.41
N TYR A 52 0.20 -6.05 2.48
CA TYR A 52 -0.42 -5.43 1.31
C TYR A 52 0.20 -6.05 0.06
N LYS A 53 -0.55 -6.06 -1.02
CA LYS A 53 0.02 -6.44 -2.31
C LYS A 53 0.48 -5.17 -3.00
N ARG A 54 1.73 -5.16 -3.44
CA ARG A 54 2.35 -3.96 -4.01
C ARG A 54 1.52 -3.38 -5.16
N SER A 55 1.08 -4.25 -6.08
CA SER A 55 0.29 -3.81 -7.23
C SER A 55 -1.01 -3.15 -6.80
N GLU A 56 -1.65 -3.69 -5.78
CA GLU A 56 -2.93 -3.15 -5.30
C GLU A 56 -2.74 -1.80 -4.64
N VAL A 57 -1.63 -1.61 -3.94
CA VAL A 57 -1.32 -0.31 -3.35
C VAL A 57 -1.12 0.73 -4.45
N ILE A 58 -0.35 0.38 -5.48
CA ILE A 58 -0.08 1.28 -6.60
C ILE A 58 -1.36 1.59 -7.37
N ASP A 59 -2.18 0.58 -7.63
CA ASP A 59 -3.44 0.76 -8.32
C ASP A 59 -4.38 1.68 -7.55
N TRP A 60 -4.39 1.53 -6.23
CA TRP A 60 -5.21 2.38 -5.38
C TRP A 60 -4.76 3.85 -5.48
N ILE A 61 -3.45 4.06 -5.49
CA ILE A 61 -2.90 5.40 -5.64
C ILE A 61 -3.28 5.97 -7.01
N ASP A 62 -3.10 5.17 -8.06
CA ASP A 62 -3.39 5.61 -9.42
C ASP A 62 -4.86 5.98 -9.62
N ALA A 63 -5.74 5.26 -8.94
CA ALA A 63 -7.17 5.54 -9.03
C ALA A 63 -7.52 6.92 -8.45
N ARG A 64 -6.64 7.50 -7.67
CA ARG A 64 -6.83 8.80 -7.06
C ARG A 64 -6.03 9.90 -7.73
N ARG A 65 -5.46 9.56 -8.87
CA ARG A 65 -4.69 10.52 -9.64
C ARG A 65 -5.61 11.64 -10.15
N MET A 66 -5.12 12.85 -10.03
CA MET A 66 -5.83 14.03 -10.51
C MET A 66 -5.02 14.68 -11.63
N ALA A 67 -5.65 14.93 -12.75
CA ALA A 67 -4.97 15.60 -13.85
C ALA A 67 -4.61 17.03 -13.46
N HIS A 68 -5.51 17.68 -12.74
CA HIS A 68 -5.26 18.99 -12.16
C HIS A 68 -6.29 19.24 -11.08
N THR A 69 -6.03 20.22 -10.27
CA THR A 69 -6.89 20.51 -9.14
C THR A 69 -7.51 21.89 -9.28
N SER A 70 -7.97 22.19 -10.46
CA SER A 70 -8.54 23.51 -10.71
C SER A 70 -9.75 23.80 -9.85
N ALA A 71 -10.40 22.78 -9.38
CA ALA A 71 -11.52 22.93 -8.46
C ALA A 71 -11.09 23.30 -7.06
N ALA A 72 -9.82 23.13 -6.78
CA ALA A 72 -9.29 23.45 -5.47
C ALA A 72 -9.00 24.93 -5.34
#